data_4e94539933abf820b0e51bfc6fc18b43
#
_entry.id   4e94539933abf820b0e51bfc6fc18b43
#
_cell.length_a   1.000
_cell.length_b   1.000
_cell.length_c   1.000
_cell.angle_alpha   90.00
_cell.angle_beta   90.00
_cell.angle_gamma   90.00
#
_symmetry.space_group_name_H-M   'P 1'
#
loop_
_entity.id
_entity.type
_entity.pdbx_description
1 polymer ?
#
loop_
_entity_poly.entity_id
_entity_poly.type
_entity_poly.pdbx_seq_one_letter_code
_entity_poly.pdbx_strand_id
1 'polypeptide(L)'
;MADSRTIETTRPGTVVTPIVKVEGTEIPRTMQVEAMVIDKGVNRIAAAKLVIIDGDTSAQKFDASNGDLFVPGKNIEILCGYESDNYTLFKGVVIKHSIKLRNSGSQLVIECRDKAIAMTLARHSKYFGENIKDSDAITTVAGTYSGLTADVADMNITSSDLVQYEATDWDFITGRAELNGMLVYTDDNTLSIKKPEISGTAVVELSFGATMLELDAEIDSRIQFP
;
A
#
# COMPACT_ATOMS: atom_id res chain seq x y z
N MET A 1 -11.18 -8.29 -12.57
CA MET A 1 -10.04 -9.16 -12.91
C MET A 1 -8.82 -8.39 -12.45
N ALA A 2 -8.06 -8.93 -11.50
CA ALA A 2 -6.81 -8.31 -11.11
C ALA A 2 -5.88 -8.40 -12.33
N ASP A 3 -5.39 -7.24 -12.74
CA ASP A 3 -4.41 -7.12 -13.81
C ASP A 3 -3.17 -7.92 -13.39
N SER A 4 -2.82 -8.96 -14.15
CA SER A 4 -1.66 -9.79 -13.80
C SER A 4 -0.41 -8.98 -14.02
N ARG A 5 0.16 -8.45 -12.95
CA ARG A 5 1.46 -7.79 -13.00
C ARG A 5 2.51 -8.81 -13.43
N THR A 6 3.01 -8.69 -14.64
CA THR A 6 4.02 -9.58 -15.16
C THR A 6 5.39 -9.07 -14.75
N ILE A 7 6.19 -9.92 -14.10
CA ILE A 7 7.61 -9.63 -13.87
C ILE A 7 8.34 -9.89 -15.17
N GLU A 8 8.80 -8.83 -15.82
CA GLU A 8 9.56 -8.95 -17.04
C GLU A 8 11.01 -9.36 -16.75
N THR A 9 11.38 -10.56 -17.19
CA THR A 9 12.71 -11.14 -16.94
C THR A 9 13.72 -10.93 -18.07
N THR A 10 13.31 -10.32 -19.21
CA THR A 10 14.11 -10.42 -20.46
C THR A 10 14.32 -9.12 -21.23
N ARG A 11 14.02 -7.94 -20.69
CA ARG A 11 14.27 -6.67 -21.41
C ARG A 11 15.53 -5.96 -20.90
N PRO A 12 16.70 -6.17 -21.52
CA PRO A 12 17.88 -5.38 -21.19
C PRO A 12 17.76 -3.97 -21.79
N GLY A 13 17.95 -2.95 -20.97
CA GLY A 13 18.26 -1.60 -21.43
C GLY A 13 17.11 -0.62 -21.58
N THR A 14 15.89 -0.95 -21.19
CA THR A 14 14.77 -0.01 -21.28
C THR A 14 14.66 0.83 -20.00
N VAL A 15 14.53 2.14 -20.17
CA VAL A 15 14.34 3.07 -19.04
C VAL A 15 12.92 2.94 -18.50
N VAL A 16 12.82 2.70 -17.21
CA VAL A 16 11.54 2.73 -16.49
C VAL A 16 11.02 4.16 -16.40
N THR A 17 9.79 4.39 -16.82
CA THR A 17 9.17 5.71 -16.78
C THR A 17 8.07 5.71 -15.71
N PRO A 18 8.31 6.33 -14.55
CA PRO A 18 7.27 6.49 -13.54
C PRO A 18 6.29 7.60 -13.95
N ILE A 19 5.00 7.34 -13.74
CA ILE A 19 3.93 8.33 -13.88
C ILE A 19 3.27 8.51 -12.52
N VAL A 20 3.24 9.73 -12.04
CA VAL A 20 2.54 10.09 -10.80
C VAL A 20 1.32 10.93 -11.16
N LYS A 21 0.15 10.52 -10.67
CA LYS A 21 -1.08 11.29 -10.83
C LYS A 21 -1.61 11.70 -9.45
N VAL A 22 -2.07 12.93 -9.35
CA VAL A 22 -2.74 13.47 -8.17
C VAL A 22 -4.12 13.92 -8.58
N GLU A 23 -5.16 13.46 -7.88
CA GLU A 23 -6.58 13.68 -8.25
C GLU A 23 -6.85 13.34 -9.73
N GLY A 24 -6.23 12.26 -10.24
CA GLY A 24 -6.38 11.77 -11.61
C GLY A 24 -5.57 12.53 -12.66
N THR A 25 -4.90 13.63 -12.31
CA THR A 25 -4.09 14.43 -13.22
C THR A 25 -2.60 14.13 -13.05
N GLU A 26 -1.90 13.88 -14.15
CA GLU A 26 -0.44 13.66 -14.15
C GLU A 26 0.28 14.93 -13.63
N ILE A 27 1.29 14.73 -12.78
CA ILE A 27 2.12 15.82 -12.30
C ILE A 27 2.91 16.45 -13.46
N PRO A 28 3.20 17.76 -13.41
CA PRO A 28 3.99 18.42 -14.45
C PRO A 28 5.35 17.73 -14.65
N ARG A 29 5.77 17.54 -15.89
CA ARG A 29 7.07 16.95 -16.25
C ARG A 29 8.28 17.77 -15.79
N THR A 30 8.04 19.01 -15.40
CA THR A 30 9.05 19.89 -14.79
C THR A 30 9.39 19.46 -13.35
N MET A 31 8.51 18.71 -12.70
CA MET A 31 8.76 18.15 -11.38
C MET A 31 9.62 16.88 -11.50
N GLN A 32 10.85 16.96 -10.99
CA GLN A 32 11.79 15.86 -11.04
C GLN A 32 11.61 14.95 -9.83
N VAL A 33 11.10 13.74 -10.06
CA VAL A 33 11.05 12.69 -9.05
C VAL A 33 12.45 12.07 -8.93
N GLU A 34 13.11 12.29 -7.80
CA GLU A 34 14.47 11.79 -7.52
C GLU A 34 14.43 10.33 -7.04
N ALA A 35 13.47 10.03 -6.18
CA ALA A 35 13.33 8.68 -5.64
C ALA A 35 11.87 8.35 -5.35
N MET A 36 11.57 7.06 -5.47
CA MET A 36 10.26 6.50 -5.18
C MET A 36 10.46 5.17 -4.47
N VAL A 37 9.76 4.98 -3.36
CA VAL A 37 9.74 3.72 -2.61
C VAL A 37 8.29 3.34 -2.38
N ILE A 38 7.92 2.12 -2.75
CA ILE A 38 6.60 1.55 -2.49
C ILE A 38 6.81 0.30 -1.63
N ASP A 39 6.13 0.26 -0.49
CA ASP A 39 6.18 -0.83 0.48
C ASP A 39 4.78 -1.42 0.64
N LYS A 40 4.62 -2.68 0.22
CA LYS A 40 3.40 -3.47 0.37
C LYS A 40 3.75 -4.74 1.14
N GLY A 41 3.02 -5.01 2.18
CA GLY A 41 3.29 -6.18 3.03
C GLY A 41 2.03 -6.74 3.66
N VAL A 42 2.12 -7.99 4.12
CA VAL A 42 1.06 -8.67 4.85
C VAL A 42 0.92 -8.06 6.24
N ASN A 43 -0.32 -7.94 6.72
CA ASN A 43 -0.70 -7.32 8.00
C ASN A 43 -0.18 -5.88 8.14
N ARG A 44 -0.01 -5.20 7.02
CA ARG A 44 0.47 -3.82 6.95
C ARG A 44 -0.31 -3.03 5.91
N ILE A 45 -0.53 -1.76 6.18
CA ILE A 45 -1.14 -0.83 5.23
C ILE A 45 -0.07 -0.40 4.23
N ALA A 46 -0.36 -0.58 2.95
CA ALA A 46 0.54 -0.22 1.87
C ALA A 46 0.96 1.26 1.95
N ALA A 47 2.21 1.51 1.64
CA ALA A 47 2.84 2.81 1.74
C ALA A 47 3.58 3.17 0.45
N ALA A 48 3.62 4.46 0.15
CA ALA A 48 4.54 5.00 -0.84
C ALA A 48 5.21 6.26 -0.31
N LYS A 49 6.45 6.46 -0.75
CA LYS A 49 7.23 7.65 -0.46
C LYS A 49 7.83 8.17 -1.74
N LEU A 50 7.58 9.45 -2.02
CA LEU A 50 8.16 10.17 -3.14
C LEU A 50 9.13 11.22 -2.63
N VAL A 51 10.24 11.37 -3.33
CA VAL A 51 11.18 12.46 -3.12
C VAL A 51 11.27 13.24 -4.42
N ILE A 52 10.91 14.51 -4.37
CA ILE A 52 10.90 15.42 -5.52
C ILE A 52 11.94 16.50 -5.26
N ILE A 53 12.75 16.80 -6.27
CA ILE A 53 13.64 17.96 -6.23
C ILE A 53 12.78 19.20 -6.31
N ASP A 54 12.90 20.09 -5.32
CA ASP A 54 12.13 21.31 -5.23
C ASP A 54 13.02 22.46 -4.73
N GLY A 55 12.76 23.64 -5.25
CA GLY A 55 13.47 24.86 -4.90
C GLY A 55 14.43 25.34 -5.97
N ASP A 56 14.15 26.53 -6.46
CA ASP A 56 15.05 27.32 -7.30
C ASP A 56 15.73 28.38 -6.43
N THR A 57 17.03 28.20 -6.19
CA THR A 57 17.82 29.11 -5.36
C THR A 57 17.97 30.49 -6.00
N SER A 58 17.90 30.57 -7.33
CA SER A 58 18.01 31.86 -8.05
C SER A 58 16.71 32.65 -7.99
N ALA A 59 15.57 31.96 -8.06
CA ALA A 59 14.25 32.55 -7.95
C ALA A 59 13.73 32.65 -6.50
N GLN A 60 14.41 32.00 -5.54
CA GLN A 60 13.99 31.89 -4.14
C GLN A 60 12.57 31.33 -3.97
N LYS A 61 12.22 30.33 -4.79
CA LYS A 61 10.88 29.74 -4.85
C LYS A 61 10.93 28.23 -4.65
N PHE A 62 9.85 27.71 -4.09
CA PHE A 62 9.57 26.28 -3.90
C PHE A 62 8.23 25.96 -4.58
N ASP A 63 8.24 25.73 -5.88
CA ASP A 63 7.00 25.63 -6.67
C ASP A 63 6.21 24.35 -6.34
N ALA A 64 6.86 23.25 -6.06
CA ALA A 64 6.20 22.01 -5.69
C ALA A 64 5.65 22.06 -4.25
N SER A 65 6.42 22.61 -3.31
CA SER A 65 6.04 22.68 -1.89
C SER A 65 4.98 23.73 -1.59
N ASN A 66 5.02 24.86 -2.32
CA ASN A 66 4.06 25.96 -2.15
C ASN A 66 2.77 25.73 -2.94
N GLY A 67 2.79 24.77 -3.87
CA GLY A 67 1.63 24.42 -4.67
C GLY A 67 0.63 23.53 -3.93
N ASP A 68 -0.60 23.50 -4.43
CA ASP A 68 -1.68 22.69 -3.87
C ASP A 68 -1.65 21.23 -4.31
N LEU A 69 -0.62 20.80 -5.05
CA LEU A 69 -0.64 19.48 -5.69
C LEU A 69 -0.57 18.35 -4.65
N PHE A 70 0.34 18.44 -3.68
CA PHE A 70 0.59 17.38 -2.69
C PHE A 70 0.06 17.70 -1.29
N VAL A 71 -1.07 18.39 -1.22
CA VAL A 71 -1.73 18.66 0.07
C VAL A 71 -2.22 17.33 0.68
N PRO A 72 -1.98 17.10 1.97
CA PRO A 72 -2.50 15.93 2.67
C PRO A 72 -4.01 15.76 2.48
N GLY A 73 -4.45 14.52 2.23
CA GLY A 73 -5.83 14.16 1.91
C GLY A 73 -6.11 13.98 0.41
N LYS A 74 -5.23 14.44 -0.49
CA LYS A 74 -5.41 14.22 -1.93
C LYS A 74 -5.09 12.79 -2.33
N ASN A 75 -5.88 12.28 -3.30
CA ASN A 75 -5.65 10.96 -3.87
C ASN A 75 -4.41 10.98 -4.76
N ILE A 76 -3.61 9.92 -4.67
CA ILE A 76 -2.41 9.73 -5.47
C ILE A 76 -2.43 8.35 -6.12
N GLU A 77 -1.99 8.29 -7.37
CA GLU A 77 -1.78 7.07 -8.12
C GLU A 77 -0.38 7.08 -8.71
N ILE A 78 0.33 5.98 -8.55
CA ILE A 78 1.69 5.79 -9.06
C ILE A 78 1.66 4.62 -10.03
N LEU A 79 2.05 4.91 -11.27
CA LEU A 79 2.19 3.90 -12.32
C LEU A 79 3.66 3.82 -12.71
N CYS A 80 4.07 2.64 -13.13
CA CYS A 80 5.41 2.42 -13.65
C CYS A 80 5.39 1.30 -14.68
N GLY A 81 6.28 1.37 -15.64
CA GLY A 81 6.38 0.35 -16.68
C GLY A 81 7.50 0.62 -17.65
N TYR A 82 7.57 -0.22 -18.66
CA TYR A 82 8.54 -0.14 -19.75
C TYR A 82 7.80 0.20 -21.06
N GLU A 83 8.42 0.96 -21.95
CA GLU A 83 7.92 1.23 -23.31
C GLU A 83 6.45 1.71 -23.38
N SER A 84 6.01 2.51 -22.40
CA SER A 84 4.63 3.01 -22.28
C SER A 84 3.58 1.99 -21.80
N ASP A 85 3.99 0.79 -21.47
CA ASP A 85 3.14 -0.23 -20.87
C ASP A 85 3.18 -0.07 -19.36
N ASN A 86 2.35 0.82 -18.82
CA ASN A 86 2.40 1.25 -17.43
C ASN A 86 1.35 0.50 -16.58
N TYR A 87 1.81 -0.08 -15.48
CA TYR A 87 0.97 -0.74 -14.49
C TYR A 87 0.84 0.13 -13.24
N THR A 88 -0.32 0.12 -12.63
CA THR A 88 -0.51 0.76 -11.33
C THR A 88 0.29 -0.01 -10.28
N LEU A 89 1.20 0.69 -9.62
CA LEU A 89 1.98 0.15 -8.52
C LEU A 89 1.40 0.52 -7.16
N PHE A 90 0.73 1.67 -7.06
CA PHE A 90 0.18 2.15 -5.81
C PHE A 90 -0.98 3.12 -6.05
N LYS A 91 -2.07 2.96 -5.29
CA LYS A 91 -3.13 3.96 -5.11
C LYS A 91 -3.33 4.23 -3.63
N GLY A 92 -3.56 5.50 -3.29
CA GLY A 92 -3.79 5.87 -1.91
C GLY A 92 -4.02 7.36 -1.74
N VAL A 93 -3.66 7.87 -0.58
CA VAL A 93 -3.79 9.29 -0.22
C VAL A 93 -2.46 9.83 0.29
N VAL A 94 -2.21 11.09 0.02
CA VAL A 94 -1.10 11.83 0.63
C VAL A 94 -1.42 12.04 2.11
N ILE A 95 -0.55 11.57 3.00
CA ILE A 95 -0.74 11.75 4.44
C ILE A 95 0.15 12.84 5.03
N LYS A 96 1.30 13.08 4.39
CA LYS A 96 2.26 14.06 4.87
C LYS A 96 3.12 14.57 3.73
N HIS A 97 3.41 15.85 3.73
CA HIS A 97 4.51 16.39 2.98
C HIS A 97 5.49 17.14 3.89
N SER A 98 6.76 17.10 3.57
CA SER A 98 7.81 17.78 4.31
C SER A 98 8.91 18.25 3.39
N ILE A 99 9.45 19.44 3.69
CA ILE A 99 10.56 20.02 2.96
C ILE A 99 11.85 19.71 3.70
N LYS A 100 12.87 19.30 2.96
CA LYS A 100 14.23 19.13 3.46
C LYS A 100 15.14 20.10 2.74
N LEU A 101 15.69 21.08 3.46
CA LEU A 101 16.65 22.04 2.96
C LEU A 101 18.06 21.63 3.40
N ARG A 102 18.96 21.53 2.45
CA ARG A 102 20.37 21.20 2.70
C ARG A 102 21.27 22.05 1.80
N ASN A 103 22.57 22.14 2.14
CA ASN A 103 23.53 22.84 1.30
C ASN A 103 23.67 22.23 -0.10
N SER A 104 23.35 20.94 -0.25
CA SER A 104 23.40 20.21 -1.51
C SER A 104 22.11 20.30 -2.34
N GLY A 105 21.10 21.00 -1.87
CA GLY A 105 19.80 21.13 -2.54
C GLY A 105 18.62 21.00 -1.60
N SER A 106 17.44 21.19 -2.13
CA SER A 106 16.19 21.05 -1.41
C SER A 106 15.32 19.96 -2.02
N GLN A 107 14.59 19.27 -1.17
CA GLN A 107 13.73 18.13 -1.52
C GLN A 107 12.37 18.30 -0.87
N LEU A 108 11.33 18.01 -1.62
CA LEU A 108 9.99 17.76 -1.11
C LEU A 108 9.83 16.26 -0.90
N VAL A 109 9.54 15.84 0.32
CA VAL A 109 9.27 14.44 0.67
C VAL A 109 7.78 14.27 0.93
N ILE A 110 7.16 13.37 0.18
CA ILE A 110 5.73 13.09 0.23
C ILE A 110 5.56 11.65 0.75
N GLU A 111 4.80 11.49 1.82
CA GLU A 111 4.44 10.19 2.37
C GLU A 111 2.97 9.91 2.05
N CYS A 112 2.74 8.73 1.48
CA CYS A 112 1.41 8.28 1.06
C CYS A 112 1.08 6.95 1.73
N ARG A 113 -0.21 6.73 1.96
CA ARG A 113 -0.75 5.45 2.47
C ARG A 113 -1.96 5.04 1.64
N ASP A 114 -2.22 3.73 1.60
CA ASP A 114 -3.50 3.23 1.14
C ASP A 114 -4.65 3.84 1.97
N LYS A 115 -5.84 3.96 1.39
CA LYS A 115 -7.01 4.54 2.08
C LYS A 115 -7.39 3.82 3.36
N ALA A 116 -6.99 2.56 3.52
CA ALA A 116 -7.13 1.82 4.76
C ALA A 116 -6.49 2.51 5.98
N ILE A 117 -5.60 3.49 5.78
CA ILE A 117 -5.04 4.29 6.87
C ILE A 117 -6.12 4.98 7.71
N ALA A 118 -7.27 5.30 7.12
CA ALA A 118 -8.39 5.89 7.84
C ALA A 118 -8.89 5.01 8.98
N MET A 119 -8.73 3.68 8.87
CA MET A 119 -9.11 2.72 9.90
C MET A 119 -8.25 2.79 11.17
N THR A 120 -7.11 3.48 11.12
CA THR A 120 -6.18 3.62 12.27
C THR A 120 -6.38 4.90 13.06
N LEU A 121 -7.21 5.84 12.57
CA LEU A 121 -7.28 7.20 13.10
C LEU A 121 -8.14 7.32 14.36
N ALA A 122 -9.15 6.49 14.50
CA ALA A 122 -10.09 6.55 15.62
C ALA A 122 -10.28 5.17 16.26
N ARG A 123 -10.57 5.17 17.56
CA ARG A 123 -10.99 3.97 18.30
C ARG A 123 -12.49 3.93 18.38
N HIS A 124 -13.04 2.75 18.19
CA HIS A 124 -14.48 2.53 18.24
C HIS A 124 -14.83 1.44 19.25
N SER A 125 -16.05 1.58 19.81
CA SER A 125 -16.69 0.52 20.59
C SER A 125 -18.01 0.19 19.93
N LYS A 126 -18.17 -1.05 19.49
CA LYS A 126 -19.35 -1.52 18.75
C LYS A 126 -19.69 -2.94 19.12
N TYR A 127 -20.96 -3.21 19.37
CA TYR A 127 -21.52 -4.54 19.49
C TYR A 127 -22.08 -4.98 18.14
N PHE A 128 -21.65 -6.12 17.63
CA PHE A 128 -22.07 -6.65 16.33
C PHE A 128 -23.27 -7.61 16.42
N GLY A 129 -23.50 -8.18 17.59
CA GLY A 129 -24.59 -9.12 17.82
C GLY A 129 -24.13 -10.51 18.25
N GLU A 130 -25.10 -11.41 18.38
CA GLU A 130 -24.89 -12.81 18.74
C GLU A 130 -24.71 -13.65 17.48
N ASN A 131 -23.86 -14.67 17.56
CA ASN A 131 -23.62 -15.65 16.48
C ASN A 131 -23.23 -15.04 15.12
N ILE A 132 -22.46 -13.97 15.16
CA ILE A 132 -21.97 -13.28 13.97
C ILE A 132 -20.67 -13.90 13.51
N LYS A 133 -20.54 -14.10 12.19
CA LYS A 133 -19.27 -14.49 11.56
C LYS A 133 -18.30 -13.31 11.57
N ASP A 134 -17.02 -13.60 11.78
CA ASP A 134 -15.97 -12.58 11.71
C ASP A 134 -15.90 -11.90 10.35
N SER A 135 -16.10 -12.64 9.25
CA SER A 135 -16.16 -12.09 7.90
C SER A 135 -17.24 -11.03 7.73
N ASP A 136 -18.42 -11.23 8.35
CA ASP A 136 -19.55 -10.30 8.25
C ASP A 136 -19.28 -9.01 9.05
N ALA A 137 -18.70 -9.16 10.25
CA ALA A 137 -18.31 -8.03 11.08
C ALA A 137 -17.24 -7.18 10.39
N ILE A 138 -16.21 -7.83 9.84
CA ILE A 138 -15.13 -7.16 9.10
C ILE A 138 -15.67 -6.43 7.87
N THR A 139 -16.53 -7.10 7.09
CA THR A 139 -17.16 -6.49 5.90
C THR A 139 -18.00 -5.27 6.30
N THR A 140 -18.73 -5.37 7.41
CA THR A 140 -19.53 -4.26 7.95
C THR A 140 -18.64 -3.07 8.34
N VAL A 141 -17.52 -3.31 9.00
CA VAL A 141 -16.57 -2.24 9.38
C VAL A 141 -15.93 -1.63 8.14
N ALA A 142 -15.38 -2.46 7.25
CA ALA A 142 -14.72 -1.98 6.04
C ALA A 142 -15.65 -1.17 5.13
N GLY A 143 -16.94 -1.56 5.05
CA GLY A 143 -17.97 -0.87 4.27
C GLY A 143 -18.28 0.56 4.75
N THR A 144 -17.84 0.97 5.94
CA THR A 144 -18.02 2.35 6.42
C THR A 144 -17.02 3.34 5.80
N TYR A 145 -15.96 2.84 5.16
CA TYR A 145 -14.87 3.65 4.61
C TYR A 145 -15.07 3.92 3.12
N SER A 146 -15.39 5.14 2.79
CA SER A 146 -15.59 5.58 1.39
C SER A 146 -14.31 5.43 0.56
N GLY A 147 -14.46 4.83 -0.63
CA GLY A 147 -13.35 4.63 -1.56
C GLY A 147 -12.37 3.52 -1.19
N LEU A 148 -12.73 2.68 -0.22
CA LEU A 148 -12.09 1.42 0.09
C LEU A 148 -12.98 0.28 -0.39
N THR A 149 -12.41 -0.70 -1.07
CA THR A 149 -13.08 -1.95 -1.44
C THR A 149 -12.67 -3.05 -0.48
N ALA A 150 -13.60 -3.88 -0.02
CA ALA A 150 -13.31 -5.04 0.83
C ALA A 150 -13.48 -6.34 0.04
N ASP A 151 -12.44 -7.16 0.03
CA ASP A 151 -12.40 -8.51 -0.54
C ASP A 151 -12.09 -9.49 0.61
N VAL A 152 -13.15 -9.91 1.30
CA VAL A 152 -13.06 -10.71 2.54
C VAL A 152 -13.49 -12.14 2.24
N ALA A 153 -12.59 -13.09 2.44
CA ALA A 153 -12.92 -14.51 2.36
C ALA A 153 -13.86 -14.91 3.50
N ASP A 154 -14.73 -15.89 3.24
CA ASP A 154 -15.62 -16.41 4.27
C ASP A 154 -14.83 -17.04 5.42
N MET A 155 -15.26 -16.77 6.63
CA MET A 155 -14.66 -17.26 7.88
C MET A 155 -15.66 -18.11 8.63
N ASN A 156 -15.20 -19.25 9.13
CA ASN A 156 -16.09 -20.22 9.78
C ASN A 156 -16.31 -19.94 11.28
N ILE A 157 -15.46 -19.10 11.87
CA ILE A 157 -15.59 -18.77 13.30
C ILE A 157 -16.76 -17.82 13.49
N THR A 158 -17.71 -18.23 14.33
CA THR A 158 -18.80 -17.42 14.83
C THR A 158 -18.56 -17.07 16.30
N SER A 159 -18.77 -15.83 16.66
CA SER A 159 -18.69 -15.39 18.05
C SER A 159 -20.09 -15.30 18.67
N SER A 160 -20.24 -15.84 19.87
CA SER A 160 -21.52 -15.75 20.62
C SER A 160 -21.91 -14.30 20.89
N ASP A 161 -20.90 -13.48 21.19
CA ASP A 161 -21.04 -12.04 21.46
C ASP A 161 -19.81 -11.33 20.91
N LEU A 162 -19.94 -10.73 19.74
CA LEU A 162 -18.83 -10.05 19.10
C LEU A 162 -18.84 -8.55 19.45
N VAL A 163 -17.80 -8.11 20.14
CA VAL A 163 -17.61 -6.72 20.56
C VAL A 163 -16.25 -6.22 20.09
N GLN A 164 -16.25 -5.07 19.44
CA GLN A 164 -15.07 -4.22 19.33
C GLN A 164 -15.09 -3.26 20.52
N TYR A 165 -14.03 -3.20 21.31
CA TYR A 165 -13.95 -2.34 22.47
C TYR A 165 -12.66 -1.51 22.44
N GLU A 166 -12.81 -0.17 22.41
CA GLU A 166 -11.72 0.82 22.43
C GLU A 166 -10.53 0.46 21.48
N ALA A 167 -10.84 -0.20 20.36
CA ALA A 167 -9.87 -0.63 19.36
C ALA A 167 -10.04 0.18 18.07
N THR A 168 -8.93 0.38 17.34
CA THR A 168 -9.01 0.89 15.97
C THR A 168 -9.68 -0.15 15.08
N ASP A 169 -10.31 0.28 14.00
CA ASP A 169 -10.93 -0.67 13.07
C ASP A 169 -9.88 -1.56 12.40
N TRP A 170 -8.69 -1.04 12.16
CA TRP A 170 -7.56 -1.82 11.65
C TRP A 170 -7.11 -2.91 12.63
N ASP A 171 -6.92 -2.58 13.91
CA ASP A 171 -6.51 -3.55 14.94
C ASP A 171 -7.59 -4.61 15.15
N PHE A 172 -8.87 -4.20 15.13
CA PHE A 172 -10.00 -5.14 15.23
C PHE A 172 -10.00 -6.13 14.06
N ILE A 173 -9.90 -5.62 12.81
CA ILE A 173 -9.89 -6.44 11.60
C ILE A 173 -8.69 -7.41 11.59
N THR A 174 -7.49 -6.91 11.86
CA THR A 174 -6.28 -7.74 11.85
C THR A 174 -6.32 -8.81 12.94
N GLY A 175 -6.79 -8.48 14.15
CA GLY A 175 -6.94 -9.46 15.23
C GLY A 175 -7.97 -10.54 14.91
N ARG A 176 -9.11 -10.18 14.29
CA ARG A 176 -10.13 -11.17 13.89
C ARG A 176 -9.64 -12.05 12.73
N ALA A 177 -8.94 -11.45 11.77
CA ALA A 177 -8.34 -12.19 10.66
C ALA A 177 -7.28 -13.21 11.17
N GLU A 178 -6.42 -12.81 12.10
CA GLU A 178 -5.40 -13.67 12.70
C GLU A 178 -6.02 -14.89 13.41
N LEU A 179 -7.09 -14.69 14.18
CA LEU A 179 -7.83 -15.79 14.84
C LEU A 179 -8.38 -16.82 13.84
N ASN A 180 -8.67 -16.39 12.61
CA ASN A 180 -9.13 -17.26 11.52
C ASN A 180 -7.98 -17.81 10.65
N GLY A 181 -6.71 -17.52 10.98
CA GLY A 181 -5.55 -17.89 10.17
C GLY A 181 -5.52 -17.20 8.80
N MET A 182 -6.09 -16.00 8.72
CA MET A 182 -6.14 -15.20 7.50
C MET A 182 -5.05 -14.14 7.47
N LEU A 183 -4.62 -13.75 6.27
CA LEU A 183 -3.70 -12.66 6.03
C LEU A 183 -4.47 -11.41 5.60
N VAL A 184 -4.08 -10.26 6.12
CA VAL A 184 -4.64 -8.95 5.76
C VAL A 184 -3.63 -8.19 4.93
N TYR A 185 -4.02 -7.66 3.78
CA TYR A 185 -3.18 -6.78 3.00
C TYR A 185 -4.01 -5.75 2.24
N THR A 186 -3.40 -4.63 1.92
CA THR A 186 -4.03 -3.58 1.13
C THR A 186 -3.31 -3.42 -0.20
N ASP A 187 -4.08 -3.32 -1.27
CA ASP A 187 -3.57 -3.09 -2.61
C ASP A 187 -4.53 -2.20 -3.40
N ASP A 188 -4.04 -1.05 -3.81
CA ASP A 188 -4.76 -0.09 -4.66
C ASP A 188 -6.15 0.29 -4.11
N ASN A 189 -6.25 0.56 -2.80
CA ASN A 189 -7.47 0.83 -2.02
C ASN A 189 -8.42 -0.37 -1.91
N THR A 190 -7.91 -1.58 -2.06
CA THR A 190 -8.63 -2.81 -1.78
C THR A 190 -8.05 -3.46 -0.54
N LEU A 191 -8.87 -3.62 0.49
CA LEU A 191 -8.57 -4.42 1.67
C LEU A 191 -8.87 -5.88 1.36
N SER A 192 -7.85 -6.71 1.29
CA SER A 192 -7.99 -8.14 1.03
C SER A 192 -7.69 -8.94 2.29
N ILE A 193 -8.57 -9.89 2.61
CA ILE A 193 -8.40 -10.81 3.73
C ILE A 193 -8.59 -12.22 3.21
N LYS A 194 -7.49 -12.97 3.16
CA LYS A 194 -7.46 -14.29 2.50
C LYS A 194 -6.62 -15.29 3.29
N LYS A 195 -6.97 -16.54 3.14
CA LYS A 195 -6.15 -17.63 3.67
C LYS A 195 -4.83 -17.72 2.89
N PRO A 196 -3.69 -17.91 3.56
CA PRO A 196 -2.44 -18.17 2.87
C PRO A 196 -2.55 -19.44 2.02
N GLU A 197 -2.20 -19.35 0.75
CA GLU A 197 -2.14 -20.49 -0.17
C GLU A 197 -0.68 -20.90 -0.36
N ILE A 198 -0.30 -22.05 0.24
CA ILE A 198 1.09 -22.54 0.24
C ILE A 198 1.31 -23.59 -0.85
N SER A 199 0.22 -24.15 -1.41
CA SER A 199 0.26 -25.29 -2.35
C SER A 199 -0.04 -24.92 -3.80
N GLY A 200 -0.05 -23.62 -4.12
CA GLY A 200 -0.30 -23.13 -5.48
C GLY A 200 0.83 -23.42 -6.47
N THR A 201 0.55 -23.26 -7.75
CA THR A 201 1.59 -23.25 -8.79
C THR A 201 2.53 -22.07 -8.58
N ALA A 202 3.83 -22.25 -8.79
CA ALA A 202 4.80 -21.16 -8.71
C ALA A 202 4.39 -20.01 -9.64
N VAL A 203 4.29 -18.81 -9.07
CA VAL A 203 3.92 -17.60 -9.81
C VAL A 203 5.12 -17.05 -10.60
N VAL A 204 6.33 -17.23 -10.07
CA VAL A 204 7.59 -16.80 -10.66
C VAL A 204 8.62 -17.88 -10.45
N GLU A 205 9.37 -18.20 -11.49
CA GLU A 205 10.55 -19.08 -11.44
C GLU A 205 11.82 -18.23 -11.57
N LEU A 206 12.71 -18.32 -10.59
CA LEU A 206 13.97 -17.61 -10.56
C LEU A 206 15.12 -18.58 -10.70
N SER A 207 16.03 -18.30 -11.64
CA SER A 207 17.22 -19.12 -11.90
C SER A 207 18.47 -18.35 -11.52
N PHE A 208 19.33 -18.93 -10.68
CA PHE A 208 20.62 -18.36 -10.32
C PHE A 208 21.51 -18.19 -11.57
N GLY A 209 22.08 -17.02 -11.72
CA GLY A 209 22.93 -16.69 -12.87
C GLY A 209 22.17 -16.22 -14.13
N ALA A 210 20.82 -16.20 -14.10
CA ALA A 210 20.00 -15.70 -15.20
C ALA A 210 19.03 -14.60 -14.76
N THR A 211 18.07 -14.93 -13.90
CA THR A 211 17.03 -14.00 -13.46
C THR A 211 17.17 -13.60 -11.98
N MET A 212 17.98 -14.33 -11.21
CA MET A 212 18.27 -14.04 -9.81
C MET A 212 19.63 -13.34 -9.71
N LEU A 213 19.64 -12.10 -9.27
CA LEU A 213 20.85 -11.29 -9.10
C LEU A 213 21.52 -11.54 -7.76
N GLU A 214 20.72 -11.63 -6.70
CA GLU A 214 21.18 -11.78 -5.32
C GLU A 214 20.14 -12.56 -4.52
N LEU A 215 20.58 -13.40 -3.60
CA LEU A 215 19.72 -14.14 -2.67
C LEU A 215 20.41 -14.24 -1.31
N ASP A 216 19.76 -13.68 -0.30
CA ASP A 216 20.06 -13.92 1.10
C ASP A 216 18.95 -14.80 1.68
N ALA A 217 19.29 -15.96 2.22
CA ALA A 217 18.33 -16.88 2.83
C ALA A 217 18.82 -17.34 4.20
N GLU A 218 17.93 -17.30 5.18
CA GLU A 218 18.19 -17.81 6.52
C GLU A 218 17.08 -18.77 6.98
N ILE A 219 17.43 -19.68 7.85
CA ILE A 219 16.49 -20.56 8.54
C ILE A 219 16.62 -20.30 10.03
N ASP A 220 15.53 -19.84 10.65
CA ASP A 220 15.49 -19.58 12.09
C ASP A 220 14.56 -20.57 12.79
N SER A 221 15.12 -21.37 13.67
CA SER A 221 14.36 -22.40 14.43
C SER A 221 13.35 -21.81 15.41
N ARG A 222 13.48 -20.53 15.78
CA ARG A 222 12.56 -19.83 16.69
C ARG A 222 11.22 -19.50 16.02
N ILE A 223 11.18 -19.50 14.69
CA ILE A 223 9.99 -19.15 13.90
C ILE A 223 9.39 -20.36 13.20
N GLN A 224 9.92 -21.55 13.43
CA GLN A 224 9.36 -22.80 12.88
C GLN A 224 8.21 -23.27 13.77
N PHE A 225 7.02 -23.32 13.20
CA PHE A 225 5.85 -23.96 13.82
C PHE A 225 5.72 -25.39 13.25
N PRO A 226 5.43 -26.37 14.09
CA PRO A 226 5.21 -27.75 13.67
C PRO A 226 3.95 -27.90 12.81
#